data_0938fbbee80eee8c5c19323ceef937e5
#
_entry.id   0938fbbee80eee8c5c19323ceef937e5
#
_cell.length_a   1.000
_cell.length_b   1.000
_cell.length_c   1.000
_cell.angle_alpha   90.00
_cell.angle_beta   90.00
_cell.angle_gamma   90.00
#
_symmetry.space_group_name_H-M   'P 1'
#
loop_
_entity.id
_entity.type
_entity.pdbx_description
1 polymer ?
#
loop_
_entity_poly.entity_id
_entity_poly.type
_entity_poly.pdbx_seq_one_letter_code
_entity_poly.pdbx_strand_id
1 'polypeptide(L)'
;IASCLVGSEMCIRDRYIKRMPVSEYKAQKRGGRGVTGMKQREDDYIDELQTCSSHDNILFISNKGIMYKLKCYELPEGSKASRGTNIVNLLELGEGEKIAAMIKTADFDEGKYIVMVTKNGKIKRTPLTSYRNVRKNGLIAIGLDEGDEIAGVRMTFGDNEVIVATHNGYAIRIRETDIREMSRVAHGVKAIKLRGSDYVVSMARVREGASVLTVAENGLGRRVPLESYKVQNRGGYGLMNYKSGGVCGIKVVDDEDDIIMISTDGIVIRIRACDISMMSRYSRGVRLMRVGEDGRVVSFTRTEHDDDVETAEVEKATAEEIAEAQAEENAEIIEENTESVENEDSENTEE
;
A
#
# COMPACT_ATOMS: atom_id res chain seq x y z
N ILE A 1 19.71 -18.01 9.61
CA ILE A 1 19.41 -16.58 9.30
C ILE A 1 17.90 -16.49 9.23
N ALA A 2 17.27 -16.07 10.33
CA ALA A 2 15.85 -15.87 10.36
C ALA A 2 15.51 -14.68 9.42
N SER A 3 14.90 -14.96 8.29
CA SER A 3 14.25 -13.98 7.43
C SER A 3 13.03 -13.46 8.20
N CYS A 4 13.19 -12.35 8.92
CA CYS A 4 12.07 -11.65 9.51
C CYS A 4 11.44 -10.82 8.40
N LEU A 5 10.36 -11.30 7.81
CA LEU A 5 9.51 -10.48 6.95
C LEU A 5 8.89 -9.41 7.82
N VAL A 6 9.27 -8.16 7.57
CA VAL A 6 8.82 -7.03 8.37
C VAL A 6 7.93 -6.18 7.48
N GLY A 7 6.63 -6.19 7.77
CA GLY A 7 5.75 -5.13 7.35
C GLY A 7 5.96 -3.93 8.28
N SER A 8 6.41 -2.80 7.78
CA SER A 8 6.39 -1.56 8.54
C SER A 8 5.12 -0.80 8.16
N GLU A 9 4.21 -0.66 9.11
CA GLU A 9 3.08 0.26 8.99
C GLU A 9 3.54 1.66 9.40
N MET A 10 3.30 2.62 8.55
CA MET A 10 3.58 4.02 8.84
C MET A 10 2.29 4.82 8.80
N CYS A 11 1.97 5.45 9.91
CA CYS A 11 0.87 6.41 10.00
C CYS A 11 1.45 7.82 9.79
N ILE A 12 1.25 8.40 8.60
CA ILE A 12 1.89 9.67 8.22
C ILE A 12 1.28 10.86 8.95
N ARG A 13 0.00 10.82 9.29
CA ARG A 13 -0.62 12.00 9.90
C ARG A 13 -0.11 12.26 11.31
N ASP A 14 0.16 11.19 12.08
CA ASP A 14 0.69 11.27 13.44
C ASP A 14 2.18 10.90 13.56
N ARG A 15 2.85 10.60 12.44
CA ARG A 15 4.29 10.29 12.39
C ARG A 15 4.70 9.03 13.17
N TYR A 16 3.83 8.02 13.26
CA TYR A 16 4.15 6.77 13.94
C TYR A 16 4.61 5.70 12.97
N ILE A 17 5.57 4.89 13.41
CA ILE A 17 6.09 3.74 12.68
C ILE A 17 6.24 2.55 13.62
N LYS A 18 5.99 1.36 13.10
CA LYS A 18 6.26 0.08 13.76
C LYS A 18 6.65 -0.96 12.70
N ARG A 19 7.26 -2.04 13.15
CA ARG A 19 7.43 -3.26 12.36
C ARG A 19 6.61 -4.38 12.97
N MET A 20 6.09 -5.27 12.11
CA MET A 20 5.33 -6.44 12.54
C MET A 20 5.45 -7.57 11.52
N PRO A 21 5.19 -8.83 11.88
CA PRO A 21 5.15 -9.95 10.94
C PRO A 21 4.07 -9.76 9.87
N VAL A 22 4.36 -10.10 8.61
CA VAL A 22 3.41 -9.99 7.49
C VAL A 22 2.16 -10.86 7.71
N SER A 23 2.30 -12.01 8.39
CA SER A 23 1.22 -12.94 8.72
C SER A 23 0.10 -12.35 9.59
N GLU A 24 0.29 -11.18 10.19
CA GLU A 24 -0.76 -10.47 10.92
C GLU A 24 -1.91 -9.96 10.04
N TYR A 25 -1.69 -9.80 8.72
CA TYR A 25 -2.72 -9.35 7.76
C TYR A 25 -3.22 -10.51 6.92
N LYS A 26 -4.41 -11.00 7.24
CA LYS A 26 -5.06 -12.09 6.52
C LYS A 26 -5.72 -11.62 5.23
N ALA A 27 -5.68 -12.47 4.19
CA ALA A 27 -6.35 -12.22 2.92
C ALA A 27 -7.88 -12.21 3.08
N GLN A 28 -8.58 -11.35 2.35
CA GLN A 28 -10.04 -11.25 2.33
C GLN A 28 -10.58 -11.21 0.90
N LYS A 29 -11.84 -11.60 0.69
CA LYS A 29 -12.48 -11.51 -0.62
C LYS A 29 -12.77 -10.05 -0.99
N ARG A 30 -12.79 -9.76 -2.30
CA ARG A 30 -13.15 -8.46 -2.86
C ARG A 30 -14.49 -7.94 -2.31
N GLY A 31 -14.52 -6.67 -1.89
CA GLY A 31 -15.72 -6.04 -1.33
C GLY A 31 -15.98 -6.39 0.14
N GLY A 32 -15.04 -7.03 0.83
CA GLY A 32 -15.11 -7.30 2.27
C GLY A 32 -15.13 -6.01 3.09
N ARG A 33 -15.50 -6.13 4.39
CA ARG A 33 -15.54 -5.00 5.34
C ARG A 33 -14.17 -4.61 5.89
N GLY A 34 -13.14 -5.46 5.67
CA GLY A 34 -11.80 -5.27 6.22
C GLY A 34 -11.73 -5.57 7.72
N VAL A 35 -10.54 -5.37 8.28
CA VAL A 35 -10.29 -5.47 9.72
C VAL A 35 -9.69 -4.17 10.23
N THR A 36 -9.94 -3.83 11.48
CA THR A 36 -9.33 -2.66 12.12
C THR A 36 -7.83 -2.93 12.30
N GLY A 37 -6.99 -2.13 11.64
CA GLY A 37 -5.54 -2.26 11.68
C GLY A 37 -4.95 -1.79 13.00
N MET A 38 -5.03 -0.50 13.28
CA MET A 38 -4.52 0.13 14.52
C MET A 38 -5.66 0.73 15.32
N LYS A 39 -5.51 0.82 16.67
CA LYS A 39 -6.34 1.73 17.46
C LYS A 39 -5.98 3.16 17.07
N GLN A 40 -6.90 3.84 16.39
CA GLN A 40 -6.73 5.19 15.88
C GLN A 40 -7.55 6.19 16.68
N ARG A 41 -7.13 7.47 16.65
CA ARG A 41 -8.02 8.60 16.92
C ARG A 41 -8.78 8.94 15.64
N GLU A 42 -9.86 9.69 15.73
CA GLU A 42 -10.81 9.96 14.64
C GLU A 42 -10.18 10.45 13.31
N ASP A 43 -8.93 10.92 13.33
CA ASP A 43 -8.22 11.47 12.17
C ASP A 43 -6.94 10.71 11.73
N ASP A 44 -6.61 9.57 12.34
CA ASP A 44 -5.39 8.79 12.06
C ASP A 44 -5.63 7.76 10.96
N TYR A 45 -4.75 7.65 9.97
CA TYR A 45 -4.79 6.60 8.96
C TYR A 45 -3.38 6.13 8.58
N ILE A 46 -3.29 4.87 8.13
CA ILE A 46 -2.04 4.28 7.64
C ILE A 46 -1.84 4.76 6.20
N ASP A 47 -0.65 5.30 5.91
CA ASP A 47 -0.36 5.89 4.62
C ASP A 47 0.57 5.04 3.74
N GLU A 48 1.53 4.33 4.33
CA GLU A 48 2.44 3.46 3.58
C GLU A 48 2.75 2.16 4.34
N LEU A 49 2.77 1.05 3.61
CA LEU A 49 3.16 -0.27 4.08
C LEU A 49 4.25 -0.85 3.19
N GLN A 50 5.33 -1.41 3.77
CA GLN A 50 6.39 -2.08 3.02
C GLN A 50 6.84 -3.36 3.71
N THR A 51 7.11 -4.40 2.91
CA THR A 51 7.75 -5.64 3.38
C THR A 51 9.25 -5.57 3.18
N CYS A 52 10.06 -5.92 4.20
CA CYS A 52 11.51 -5.88 4.12
C CYS A 52 12.16 -6.94 5.03
N SER A 53 13.44 -7.26 4.76
CA SER A 53 14.27 -8.05 5.67
C SER A 53 14.74 -7.19 6.84
N SER A 54 14.97 -7.80 8.01
CA SER A 54 15.49 -7.09 9.20
C SER A 54 16.82 -6.38 8.96
N HIS A 55 17.64 -6.86 8.04
CA HIS A 55 18.94 -6.28 7.71
C HIS A 55 18.91 -5.23 6.59
N ASP A 56 17.78 -5.04 5.93
CA ASP A 56 17.64 -4.03 4.88
C ASP A 56 17.80 -2.63 5.46
N ASN A 57 18.29 -1.72 4.62
CA ASN A 57 18.24 -0.29 4.88
C ASN A 57 16.89 0.25 4.44
N ILE A 58 16.26 1.05 5.27
CA ILE A 58 15.06 1.79 4.93
C ILE A 58 15.46 3.25 4.72
N LEU A 59 15.20 3.74 3.53
CA LEU A 59 15.43 5.14 3.16
C LEU A 59 14.08 5.86 3.27
N PHE A 60 14.00 6.83 4.16
CA PHE A 60 12.84 7.69 4.34
C PHE A 60 13.08 8.98 3.58
N ILE A 61 12.15 9.35 2.73
CA ILE A 61 12.21 10.60 1.98
C ILE A 61 11.09 11.51 2.46
N SER A 62 11.45 12.71 2.91
CA SER A 62 10.49 13.67 3.41
C SER A 62 9.82 14.47 2.28
N ASN A 63 8.68 15.10 2.60
CA ASN A 63 8.00 16.04 1.71
C ASN A 63 8.90 17.22 1.29
N LYS A 64 9.91 17.55 2.10
CA LYS A 64 10.92 18.58 1.81
C LYS A 64 12.10 18.08 0.97
N GLY A 65 12.06 16.82 0.51
CA GLY A 65 13.11 16.23 -0.32
C GLY A 65 14.40 15.89 0.43
N ILE A 66 14.32 15.67 1.73
CA ILE A 66 15.43 15.20 2.58
C ILE A 66 15.30 13.69 2.76
N MET A 67 16.42 13.00 2.71
CA MET A 67 16.49 11.56 2.90
C MET A 67 17.14 11.23 4.24
N TYR A 68 16.52 10.30 4.98
CA TYR A 68 17.03 9.69 6.19
C TYR A 68 17.22 8.18 5.97
N LYS A 69 18.04 7.54 6.79
CA LYS A 69 18.34 6.11 6.68
C LYS A 69 18.35 5.45 8.05
N LEU A 70 17.62 4.34 8.18
CA LEU A 70 17.67 3.42 9.31
C LEU A 70 17.82 1.98 8.82
N LYS A 71 18.33 1.10 9.66
CA LYS A 71 18.21 -0.34 9.48
C LYS A 71 16.84 -0.80 9.92
N CYS A 72 16.26 -1.79 9.22
CA CYS A 72 14.94 -2.29 9.55
C CYS A 72 14.84 -2.79 11.01
N TYR A 73 15.89 -3.45 11.54
CA TYR A 73 15.91 -3.90 12.93
C TYR A 73 15.93 -2.75 13.97
N GLU A 74 16.27 -1.52 13.57
CA GLU A 74 16.22 -0.34 14.44
C GLU A 74 14.80 0.17 14.64
N LEU A 75 13.84 -0.30 13.80
CA LEU A 75 12.43 0.02 13.97
C LEU A 75 11.82 -0.79 15.12
N PRO A 76 11.06 -0.15 16.02
CA PRO A 76 10.41 -0.83 17.12
C PRO A 76 9.40 -1.87 16.63
N GLU A 77 9.39 -3.03 17.30
CA GLU A 77 8.39 -4.06 17.08
C GLU A 77 7.09 -3.69 17.78
N GLY A 78 5.97 -3.93 17.12
CA GLY A 78 4.67 -3.62 17.64
C GLY A 78 3.64 -4.67 17.25
N SER A 79 2.65 -4.90 18.11
CA SER A 79 1.48 -5.73 17.78
C SER A 79 0.54 -4.98 16.82
N LYS A 80 -0.39 -5.70 16.19
CA LYS A 80 -1.41 -5.14 15.28
C LYS A 80 -2.15 -3.96 15.89
N ALA A 81 -2.53 -4.05 17.17
CA ALA A 81 -3.28 -3.02 17.87
C ALA A 81 -2.42 -1.89 18.46
N SER A 82 -1.09 -2.01 18.45
CA SER A 82 -0.20 -0.97 18.99
C SER A 82 -0.10 0.22 18.04
N ARG A 83 0.05 1.42 18.60
CA ARG A 83 0.22 2.66 17.83
C ARG A 83 1.60 2.77 17.16
N GLY A 84 2.60 2.03 17.66
CA GLY A 84 3.99 2.17 17.22
C GLY A 84 4.71 3.35 17.90
N THR A 85 5.89 3.69 17.38
CA THR A 85 6.76 4.77 17.90
C THR A 85 6.71 5.98 16.97
N ASN A 86 6.67 7.17 17.55
CA ASN A 86 6.72 8.40 16.75
C ASN A 86 8.05 8.48 16.01
N ILE A 87 7.99 8.68 14.69
CA ILE A 87 9.18 8.68 13.81
C ILE A 87 10.18 9.80 14.14
N VAL A 88 9.72 10.91 14.75
CA VAL A 88 10.61 11.96 15.22
C VAL A 88 11.56 11.51 16.35
N ASN A 89 11.22 10.41 17.03
CA ASN A 89 12.11 9.79 18.03
C ASN A 89 13.21 8.95 17.38
N LEU A 90 13.06 8.63 16.10
CA LEU A 90 14.00 7.78 15.33
C LEU A 90 14.78 8.61 14.31
N LEU A 91 14.17 9.68 13.76
CA LEU A 91 14.74 10.55 12.73
C LEU A 91 14.75 12.00 13.22
N GLU A 92 15.83 12.71 12.93
CA GLU A 92 15.95 14.15 13.24
C GLU A 92 15.21 15.00 12.19
N LEU A 93 13.86 14.91 12.18
CA LEU A 93 13.03 15.66 11.26
C LEU A 93 12.98 17.16 11.62
N GLY A 94 13.05 18.01 10.60
CA GLY A 94 12.89 19.46 10.76
C GLY A 94 11.44 19.86 11.05
N GLU A 95 11.23 21.13 11.41
CA GLU A 95 9.88 21.67 11.66
C GLU A 95 8.98 21.57 10.42
N GLY A 96 7.77 21.04 10.59
CA GLY A 96 6.80 20.82 9.51
C GLY A 96 7.19 19.75 8.48
N GLU A 97 8.29 19.01 8.72
CA GLU A 97 8.74 17.93 7.85
C GLU A 97 7.93 16.66 8.12
N LYS A 98 7.51 15.99 7.03
CA LYS A 98 6.76 14.73 7.06
C LYS A 98 7.41 13.75 6.11
N ILE A 99 7.34 12.46 6.42
CA ILE A 99 7.78 11.42 5.49
C ILE A 99 6.75 11.29 4.36
N ALA A 100 7.22 11.37 3.13
CA ALA A 100 6.42 11.26 1.91
C ALA A 100 6.59 9.91 1.21
N ALA A 101 7.71 9.22 1.44
CA ALA A 101 7.94 7.90 0.84
C ALA A 101 8.98 7.11 1.61
N MET A 102 8.89 5.78 1.53
CA MET A 102 9.89 4.83 2.01
C MET A 102 10.42 3.98 0.87
N ILE A 103 11.71 3.67 0.91
CA ILE A 103 12.34 2.69 0.00
C ILE A 103 13.22 1.75 0.80
N LYS A 104 13.06 0.45 0.57
CA LYS A 104 13.97 -0.55 1.09
C LYS A 104 15.14 -0.81 0.14
N THR A 105 16.33 -1.04 0.67
CA THR A 105 17.47 -1.55 -0.09
C THR A 105 18.39 -2.38 0.79
N ALA A 106 18.82 -3.54 0.28
CA ALA A 106 19.85 -4.33 0.95
C ALA A 106 21.19 -3.60 0.89
N ASP A 107 21.57 -3.10 -0.30
CA ASP A 107 22.89 -2.54 -0.62
C ASP A 107 22.78 -1.25 -1.45
N PHE A 108 23.90 -0.51 -1.50
CA PHE A 108 24.08 0.69 -2.33
C PHE A 108 24.96 0.38 -3.52
N ASP A 109 24.54 -0.57 -4.37
CA ASP A 109 25.31 -1.02 -5.53
C ASP A 109 25.23 -0.05 -6.69
N GLU A 110 26.21 -0.18 -7.59
CA GLU A 110 26.19 0.49 -8.88
C GLU A 110 25.09 -0.09 -9.77
N GLY A 111 24.62 0.70 -10.73
CA GLY A 111 23.54 0.31 -11.63
C GLY A 111 22.12 0.41 -11.03
N LYS A 112 22.00 0.76 -9.74
CA LYS A 112 20.71 1.07 -9.09
C LYS A 112 20.54 2.58 -9.00
N TYR A 113 19.32 3.02 -9.24
CA TYR A 113 18.95 4.44 -9.22
C TYR A 113 17.73 4.67 -8.34
N ILE A 114 17.64 5.88 -7.82
CA ILE A 114 16.39 6.39 -7.20
C ILE A 114 15.78 7.38 -8.18
N VAL A 115 14.56 7.06 -8.62
CA VAL A 115 13.73 7.96 -9.41
C VAL A 115 12.69 8.57 -8.48
N MET A 116 12.62 9.90 -8.49
CA MET A 116 11.70 10.69 -7.68
C MET A 116 10.80 11.51 -8.59
N VAL A 117 9.52 11.61 -8.25
CA VAL A 117 8.57 12.49 -8.93
C VAL A 117 7.94 13.44 -7.92
N THR A 118 7.72 14.69 -8.32
CA THR A 118 7.09 15.72 -7.48
C THR A 118 5.63 15.92 -7.87
N LYS A 119 4.82 16.51 -6.97
CA LYS A 119 3.42 16.84 -7.22
C LYS A 119 3.25 17.75 -8.44
N ASN A 120 4.18 18.66 -8.68
CA ASN A 120 4.18 19.56 -9.84
C ASN A 120 4.67 18.88 -11.15
N GLY A 121 4.87 17.55 -11.13
CA GLY A 121 5.17 16.77 -12.33
C GLY A 121 6.62 16.85 -12.80
N LYS A 122 7.57 17.18 -11.90
CA LYS A 122 8.99 17.02 -12.16
C LYS A 122 9.46 15.62 -11.82
N ILE A 123 10.44 15.11 -12.55
CA ILE A 123 11.05 13.80 -12.33
C ILE A 123 12.57 13.90 -12.35
N LYS A 124 13.21 13.10 -11.52
CA LYS A 124 14.65 13.06 -11.37
C LYS A 124 15.13 11.63 -11.21
N ARG A 125 16.31 11.32 -11.78
CA ARG A 125 17.02 10.06 -11.59
C ARG A 125 18.39 10.35 -10.99
N THR A 126 18.72 9.66 -9.90
CA THR A 126 20.01 9.81 -9.21
C THR A 126 20.56 8.42 -8.85
N PRO A 127 21.88 8.14 -9.03
CA PRO A 127 22.48 6.88 -8.64
C PRO A 127 22.27 6.60 -7.15
N LEU A 128 21.94 5.35 -6.80
CA LEU A 128 21.74 4.93 -5.42
C LEU A 128 23.01 5.11 -4.57
N THR A 129 24.18 4.93 -5.19
CA THR A 129 25.49 5.15 -4.56
C THR A 129 25.66 6.54 -3.96
N SER A 130 24.99 7.55 -4.53
CA SER A 130 25.00 8.92 -4.03
C SER A 130 24.37 9.06 -2.62
N TYR A 131 23.61 8.07 -2.19
CA TYR A 131 22.92 8.02 -0.89
C TYR A 131 23.52 7.02 0.10
N ARG A 132 24.71 6.47 -0.18
CA ARG A 132 25.40 5.54 0.74
C ARG A 132 25.63 6.15 2.11
N ASN A 133 26.04 7.40 2.17
CA ASN A 133 26.46 8.11 3.37
C ASN A 133 25.38 9.14 3.82
N VAL A 134 24.20 8.64 4.19
CA VAL A 134 23.16 9.47 4.82
C VAL A 134 23.51 9.64 6.30
N ARG A 135 23.57 10.90 6.76
CA ARG A 135 23.82 11.26 8.16
C ARG A 135 22.50 11.26 8.95
N LYS A 136 22.57 11.28 10.28
CA LYS A 136 21.37 11.30 11.15
C LYS A 136 20.50 12.54 10.91
N ASN A 137 21.11 13.70 10.65
CA ASN A 137 20.42 14.95 10.31
C ASN A 137 19.88 15.01 8.87
N GLY A 138 19.88 13.87 8.16
CA GLY A 138 19.39 13.75 6.81
C GLY A 138 20.37 14.22 5.74
N LEU A 139 19.95 14.04 4.49
CA LEU A 139 20.70 14.36 3.27
C LEU A 139 19.74 14.89 2.21
N ILE A 140 20.03 16.02 1.60
CA ILE A 140 19.21 16.51 0.46
C ILE A 140 19.20 15.45 -0.65
N ALA A 141 18.01 14.96 -0.96
CA ALA A 141 17.78 13.95 -1.99
C ALA A 141 17.33 14.57 -3.32
N ILE A 142 16.60 15.69 -3.27
CA ILE A 142 16.12 16.45 -4.43
C ILE A 142 15.97 17.93 -4.03
N GLY A 143 16.30 18.84 -4.93
CA GLY A 143 15.88 20.23 -4.81
C GLY A 143 14.41 20.37 -5.20
N LEU A 144 13.60 20.95 -4.35
CA LEU A 144 12.19 21.25 -4.63
C LEU A 144 12.02 22.71 -4.97
N ASP A 145 11.05 23.02 -5.82
CA ASP A 145 10.58 24.39 -6.01
C ASP A 145 9.69 24.80 -4.83
N GLU A 146 9.45 26.08 -4.68
CA GLU A 146 8.55 26.60 -3.62
C GLU A 146 7.13 26.01 -3.78
N GLY A 147 6.60 25.44 -2.71
CA GLY A 147 5.28 24.81 -2.70
C GLY A 147 5.19 23.45 -3.39
N ASP A 148 6.30 22.88 -3.91
CA ASP A 148 6.30 21.54 -4.47
C ASP A 148 6.62 20.49 -3.39
N GLU A 149 6.13 19.28 -3.58
CA GLU A 149 6.31 18.16 -2.67
C GLU A 149 6.61 16.86 -3.43
N ILE A 150 7.20 15.89 -2.76
CA ILE A 150 7.39 14.55 -3.31
C ILE A 150 6.04 13.83 -3.44
N ALA A 151 5.75 13.29 -4.63
CA ALA A 151 4.57 12.47 -4.91
C ALA A 151 4.88 10.98 -5.04
N GLY A 152 6.13 10.62 -5.29
CA GLY A 152 6.51 9.22 -5.38
C GLY A 152 8.00 9.02 -5.58
N VAL A 153 8.49 7.90 -5.07
CA VAL A 153 9.89 7.49 -5.18
C VAL A 153 9.95 6.01 -5.52
N ARG A 154 10.83 5.62 -6.45
CA ARG A 154 11.04 4.21 -6.83
C ARG A 154 12.51 3.94 -7.07
N MET A 155 12.92 2.72 -6.72
CA MET A 155 14.21 2.19 -7.13
C MET A 155 14.10 1.61 -8.53
N THR A 156 15.09 1.91 -9.39
CA THR A 156 15.17 1.45 -10.79
C THR A 156 16.58 0.96 -11.09
N PHE A 157 16.77 0.35 -12.27
CA PHE A 157 18.01 -0.34 -12.63
C PHE A 157 18.63 0.21 -13.93
N GLY A 158 18.25 1.41 -14.35
CA GLY A 158 18.86 2.13 -15.47
C GLY A 158 18.15 1.98 -16.82
N ASP A 159 17.43 0.90 -17.03
CA ASP A 159 16.72 0.54 -18.27
C ASP A 159 15.20 0.39 -18.09
N ASN A 160 14.70 0.69 -16.92
CA ASN A 160 13.28 0.52 -16.61
C ASN A 160 12.41 1.58 -17.31
N GLU A 161 11.13 1.28 -17.37
CA GLU A 161 10.10 2.27 -17.66
C GLU A 161 9.34 2.61 -16.38
N VAL A 162 8.87 3.84 -16.30
CA VAL A 162 8.04 4.32 -15.19
C VAL A 162 6.74 4.89 -15.72
N ILE A 163 5.67 4.69 -14.97
CA ILE A 163 4.37 5.28 -15.25
C ILE A 163 4.04 6.26 -14.11
N VAL A 164 3.70 7.49 -14.48
CA VAL A 164 3.36 8.58 -13.56
C VAL A 164 1.88 8.89 -13.74
N ALA A 165 1.12 8.93 -12.65
CA ALA A 165 -0.32 9.21 -12.67
C ALA A 165 -0.67 10.48 -11.91
N THR A 166 -1.73 11.16 -12.39
CA THR A 166 -2.25 12.39 -11.79
C THR A 166 -3.61 12.14 -11.13
N HIS A 167 -3.97 13.02 -10.19
CA HIS A 167 -5.23 12.99 -9.48
C HIS A 167 -6.45 13.05 -10.40
N ASN A 168 -6.40 13.87 -11.46
CA ASN A 168 -7.49 14.00 -12.42
C ASN A 168 -7.55 12.86 -13.43
N GLY A 169 -6.74 11.79 -13.23
CA GLY A 169 -6.86 10.54 -13.97
C GLY A 169 -6.06 10.48 -15.26
N TYR A 170 -5.00 11.26 -15.42
CA TYR A 170 -4.06 11.11 -16.53
C TYR A 170 -2.84 10.28 -16.11
N ALA A 171 -2.23 9.59 -17.06
CA ALA A 171 -0.99 8.85 -16.81
C ALA A 171 -0.05 8.95 -18.02
N ILE A 172 1.24 8.99 -17.77
CA ILE A 172 2.29 8.97 -18.79
C ILE A 172 3.28 7.85 -18.48
N ARG A 173 3.56 7.00 -19.48
CA ARG A 173 4.61 5.98 -19.42
C ARG A 173 5.82 6.48 -20.16
N ILE A 174 6.97 6.54 -19.50
CA ILE A 174 8.23 7.06 -20.02
C ILE A 174 9.37 6.09 -19.75
N ARG A 175 10.40 6.10 -20.61
CA ARG A 175 11.63 5.34 -20.37
C ARG A 175 12.47 6.05 -19.31
N GLU A 176 13.09 5.29 -18.43
CA GLU A 176 14.06 5.81 -17.48
C GLU A 176 15.27 6.47 -18.18
N THR A 177 15.67 5.94 -19.33
CA THR A 177 16.77 6.47 -20.15
C THR A 177 16.51 7.88 -20.67
N ASP A 178 15.25 8.29 -20.82
CA ASP A 178 14.87 9.67 -21.21
C ASP A 178 15.07 10.67 -20.05
N ILE A 179 15.32 10.17 -18.83
CA ILE A 179 15.60 10.98 -17.65
C ILE A 179 17.11 10.96 -17.44
N ARG A 180 17.78 12.06 -17.76
CA ARG A 180 19.21 12.17 -17.51
C ARG A 180 19.55 11.95 -16.05
N GLU A 181 20.69 11.36 -15.79
CA GLU A 181 21.25 11.23 -14.46
C GLU A 181 21.60 12.61 -13.88
N MET A 182 21.25 12.83 -12.60
CA MET A 182 21.37 14.13 -11.94
C MET A 182 21.94 13.98 -10.53
N SER A 183 22.60 15.04 -10.08
CA SER A 183 23.08 15.14 -8.70
C SER A 183 21.92 15.24 -7.70
N ARG A 184 22.20 14.97 -6.42
CA ARG A 184 21.20 14.99 -5.34
C ARG A 184 20.44 16.29 -5.22
N VAL A 185 21.11 17.44 -5.40
CA VAL A 185 20.52 18.77 -5.22
C VAL A 185 19.74 19.29 -6.44
N ALA A 186 19.74 18.55 -7.56
CA ALA A 186 19.02 18.98 -8.76
C ALA A 186 17.50 18.91 -8.57
N HIS A 187 16.75 19.82 -9.20
CA HIS A 187 15.29 19.92 -9.15
C HIS A 187 14.56 18.94 -10.10
N GLY A 188 15.29 18.26 -10.97
CA GLY A 188 14.70 17.36 -11.95
C GLY A 188 14.27 18.05 -13.25
N VAL A 189 13.56 17.29 -14.08
CA VAL A 189 13.03 17.71 -15.39
C VAL A 189 11.54 17.38 -15.45
N LYS A 190 10.79 18.00 -16.37
CA LYS A 190 9.37 17.75 -16.52
C LYS A 190 9.10 16.30 -16.95
N ALA A 191 8.30 15.57 -16.14
CA ALA A 191 7.79 14.24 -16.45
C ALA A 191 6.50 14.32 -17.24
N ILE A 192 5.51 15.04 -16.71
CA ILE A 192 4.18 15.20 -17.26
C ILE A 192 3.78 16.69 -17.26
N LYS A 193 2.99 17.10 -18.25
CA LYS A 193 2.39 18.44 -18.27
C LYS A 193 1.00 18.35 -17.64
N LEU A 194 0.85 19.02 -16.52
CA LEU A 194 -0.39 19.05 -15.75
C LEU A 194 -1.43 19.98 -16.38
N ARG A 195 -2.72 19.71 -16.14
CA ARG A 195 -3.86 20.48 -16.64
C ARG A 195 -4.57 21.17 -15.46
N GLY A 196 -4.70 22.50 -15.53
CA GLY A 196 -5.35 23.27 -14.48
C GLY A 196 -4.70 23.07 -13.12
N SER A 197 -5.50 22.69 -12.12
CA SER A 197 -5.06 22.42 -10.75
C SER A 197 -4.69 20.94 -10.50
N ASP A 198 -4.49 20.13 -11.56
CA ASP A 198 -4.09 18.73 -11.44
C ASP A 198 -2.70 18.59 -10.82
N TYR A 199 -2.45 17.48 -10.17
CA TYR A 199 -1.17 17.14 -9.55
C TYR A 199 -0.86 15.65 -9.67
N VAL A 200 0.41 15.30 -9.57
CA VAL A 200 0.86 13.91 -9.56
C VAL A 200 0.55 13.29 -8.20
N VAL A 201 -0.07 12.11 -8.21
CA VAL A 201 -0.39 11.34 -7.00
C VAL A 201 0.51 10.15 -6.80
N SER A 202 1.01 9.54 -7.88
CA SER A 202 1.75 8.28 -7.77
C SER A 202 2.67 8.05 -8.97
N MET A 203 3.70 7.23 -8.73
CA MET A 203 4.58 6.70 -9.75
C MET A 203 4.81 5.21 -9.51
N ALA A 204 4.77 4.39 -10.56
CA ALA A 204 5.10 2.97 -10.50
C ALA A 204 6.20 2.61 -11.50
N ARG A 205 7.08 1.67 -11.12
CA ARG A 205 8.02 1.03 -12.03
C ARG A 205 7.29 -0.03 -12.82
N VAL A 206 7.48 -0.03 -14.13
CA VAL A 206 6.89 -1.00 -15.05
C VAL A 206 7.60 -2.35 -14.92
N ARG A 207 6.83 -3.43 -14.98
CA ARG A 207 7.28 -4.82 -15.11
C ARG A 207 6.60 -5.41 -16.34
N GLU A 208 7.35 -6.15 -17.16
CA GLU A 208 6.82 -6.84 -18.33
C GLU A 208 5.77 -7.88 -17.92
N GLY A 209 4.71 -8.03 -18.67
CA GLY A 209 3.62 -8.96 -18.38
C GLY A 209 2.64 -8.51 -17.27
N ALA A 210 2.98 -7.49 -16.52
CA ALA A 210 2.15 -6.99 -15.43
C ALA A 210 1.01 -6.08 -15.91
N SER A 211 0.08 -5.78 -15.03
CA SER A 211 -1.03 -4.85 -15.24
C SER A 211 -0.89 -3.59 -14.40
N VAL A 212 -1.54 -2.52 -14.83
CA VAL A 212 -1.64 -1.27 -14.07
C VAL A 212 -2.93 -1.28 -13.26
N LEU A 213 -2.80 -1.41 -11.94
CA LEU A 213 -3.89 -1.21 -11.00
C LEU A 213 -4.03 0.29 -10.74
N THR A 214 -5.22 0.82 -10.97
CA THR A 214 -5.60 2.18 -10.58
C THR A 214 -6.69 2.08 -9.52
N VAL A 215 -6.48 2.79 -8.40
CA VAL A 215 -7.45 2.89 -7.31
C VAL A 215 -7.88 4.35 -7.17
N ALA A 216 -9.19 4.57 -7.07
CA ALA A 216 -9.79 5.87 -6.83
C ALA A 216 -10.14 6.06 -5.34
N GLU A 217 -10.21 7.29 -4.88
CA GLU A 217 -10.52 7.66 -3.50
C GLU A 217 -11.86 7.07 -3.00
N ASN A 218 -12.84 6.89 -3.90
CA ASN A 218 -14.16 6.33 -3.58
C ASN A 218 -14.18 4.78 -3.45
N GLY A 219 -13.02 4.14 -3.42
CA GLY A 219 -12.88 2.69 -3.29
C GLY A 219 -13.14 1.88 -4.56
N LEU A 220 -13.36 2.54 -5.70
CA LEU A 220 -13.38 1.87 -7.00
C LEU A 220 -11.97 1.68 -7.53
N GLY A 221 -11.75 0.62 -8.28
CA GLY A 221 -10.47 0.40 -8.95
C GLY A 221 -10.58 -0.63 -10.07
N ARG A 222 -9.50 -0.77 -10.82
CA ARG A 222 -9.42 -1.72 -11.92
C ARG A 222 -7.98 -1.99 -12.31
N ARG A 223 -7.78 -3.13 -12.96
CA ARG A 223 -6.54 -3.45 -13.65
C ARG A 223 -6.67 -3.19 -15.14
N VAL A 224 -5.64 -2.68 -15.74
CA VAL A 224 -5.55 -2.40 -17.18
C VAL A 224 -4.28 -3.03 -17.71
N PRO A 225 -4.29 -3.77 -18.84
CA PRO A 225 -3.07 -4.29 -19.44
C PRO A 225 -2.06 -3.17 -19.70
N LEU A 226 -0.80 -3.43 -19.37
CA LEU A 226 0.28 -2.45 -19.51
C LEU A 226 0.45 -1.95 -20.94
N GLU A 227 0.16 -2.79 -21.94
CA GLU A 227 0.24 -2.49 -23.38
C GLU A 227 -0.72 -1.37 -23.80
N SER A 228 -1.80 -1.17 -23.01
CA SER A 228 -2.72 -0.05 -23.21
C SER A 228 -2.08 1.33 -22.95
N TYR A 229 -0.92 1.36 -22.31
CA TYR A 229 -0.17 2.58 -22.04
C TYR A 229 1.06 2.64 -22.96
N LYS A 230 0.91 3.32 -24.09
CA LYS A 230 2.05 3.54 -25.03
C LYS A 230 3.13 4.35 -24.34
N VAL A 231 4.39 3.97 -24.56
CA VAL A 231 5.56 4.75 -24.15
C VAL A 231 5.54 6.10 -24.84
N GLN A 232 5.78 7.17 -24.09
CA GLN A 232 5.79 8.54 -24.58
C GLN A 232 7.08 9.25 -24.16
N ASN A 233 7.44 10.30 -24.87
CA ASN A 233 8.47 11.22 -24.42
C ASN A 233 8.01 11.96 -23.17
N ARG A 234 8.92 12.17 -22.21
CA ARG A 234 8.63 12.94 -21.00
C ARG A 234 8.13 14.36 -21.32
N GLY A 235 7.35 14.95 -20.41
CA GLY A 235 6.83 16.32 -20.55
C GLY A 235 5.59 16.44 -21.43
N GLY A 236 5.03 15.31 -21.90
CA GLY A 236 3.73 15.27 -22.58
C GLY A 236 2.56 15.38 -21.59
N TYR A 237 1.34 15.44 -22.12
CA TYR A 237 0.10 15.49 -21.32
C TYR A 237 -0.37 14.12 -20.79
N GLY A 238 0.31 13.04 -21.20
CA GLY A 238 -0.12 11.68 -20.88
C GLY A 238 -1.39 11.25 -21.60
N LEU A 239 -1.89 10.07 -21.21
CA LEU A 239 -3.13 9.45 -21.69
C LEU A 239 -4.16 9.48 -20.59
N MET A 240 -5.45 9.50 -20.96
CA MET A 240 -6.52 9.30 -19.99
C MET A 240 -6.39 7.89 -19.40
N ASN A 241 -6.15 7.82 -18.10
CA ASN A 241 -6.11 6.60 -17.32
C ASN A 241 -7.42 6.36 -16.57
N TYR A 242 -8.01 7.38 -15.94
CA TYR A 242 -9.24 7.23 -15.15
C TYR A 242 -10.17 8.42 -15.40
N LYS A 243 -11.39 8.15 -15.90
CA LYS A 243 -12.28 9.21 -16.39
C LYS A 243 -12.93 10.04 -15.29
N SER A 244 -13.15 9.46 -14.11
CA SER A 244 -13.91 10.11 -13.04
C SER A 244 -13.05 11.05 -12.16
N GLY A 245 -11.71 11.08 -12.34
CA GLY A 245 -10.81 11.79 -11.43
C GLY A 245 -10.78 11.18 -10.02
N GLY A 246 -10.21 11.87 -9.06
CA GLY A 246 -10.09 11.39 -7.69
C GLY A 246 -9.23 10.13 -7.57
N VAL A 247 -8.16 10.04 -8.35
CA VAL A 247 -7.25 8.90 -8.31
C VAL A 247 -6.40 9.00 -7.04
N CYS A 248 -6.51 7.99 -6.18
CA CYS A 248 -5.64 7.81 -5.02
C CYS A 248 -4.21 7.42 -5.46
N GLY A 249 -4.08 6.53 -6.44
CA GLY A 249 -2.77 6.14 -6.96
C GLY A 249 -2.83 5.02 -8.00
N ILE A 250 -1.62 4.62 -8.42
CA ILE A 250 -1.40 3.47 -9.31
C ILE A 250 -0.32 2.54 -8.75
N LYS A 251 -0.45 1.25 -9.04
CA LYS A 251 0.61 0.23 -8.84
C LYS A 251 0.69 -0.66 -10.08
N VAL A 252 1.86 -1.22 -10.32
CA VAL A 252 2.05 -2.29 -11.31
C VAL A 252 1.99 -3.61 -10.56
N VAL A 253 1.05 -4.47 -10.95
CA VAL A 253 0.70 -5.71 -10.23
C VAL A 253 0.60 -6.89 -11.17
N ASP A 254 0.91 -8.08 -10.66
CA ASP A 254 0.72 -9.38 -11.30
C ASP A 254 -0.46 -10.11 -10.66
N ASP A 255 -0.87 -11.24 -11.23
CA ASP A 255 -1.98 -12.05 -10.70
C ASP A 255 -1.65 -12.69 -9.34
N GLU A 256 -0.37 -12.93 -9.07
CA GLU A 256 0.14 -13.52 -7.83
C GLU A 256 0.32 -12.49 -6.70
N ASP A 257 0.09 -11.21 -6.97
CA ASP A 257 0.22 -10.16 -5.97
C ASP A 257 -1.05 -10.04 -5.12
N ASP A 258 -0.87 -9.65 -3.87
CA ASP A 258 -1.93 -9.15 -3.00
C ASP A 258 -1.90 -7.62 -2.90
N ILE A 259 -3.07 -7.04 -2.73
CA ILE A 259 -3.26 -5.60 -2.59
C ILE A 259 -3.83 -5.31 -1.20
N ILE A 260 -3.08 -4.53 -0.43
CA ILE A 260 -3.56 -4.01 0.85
C ILE A 260 -4.00 -2.57 0.61
N MET A 261 -5.24 -2.25 0.95
CA MET A 261 -5.83 -0.90 0.83
C MET A 261 -6.24 -0.37 2.18
N ILE A 262 -6.15 0.93 2.35
CA ILE A 262 -6.35 1.63 3.61
C ILE A 262 -7.25 2.84 3.37
N SER A 263 -8.28 2.99 4.23
CA SER A 263 -9.20 4.13 4.20
C SER A 263 -8.90 5.15 5.30
N THR A 264 -9.47 6.35 5.15
CA THR A 264 -9.46 7.38 6.21
C THR A 264 -10.07 6.89 7.52
N ASP A 265 -11.01 5.93 7.45
CA ASP A 265 -11.68 5.35 8.62
C ASP A 265 -10.79 4.32 9.35
N GLY A 266 -9.53 4.16 8.90
CA GLY A 266 -8.59 3.19 9.46
C GLY A 266 -8.89 1.74 9.12
N ILE A 267 -9.80 1.51 8.18
CA ILE A 267 -10.12 0.16 7.72
C ILE A 267 -9.04 -0.30 6.75
N VAL A 268 -8.50 -1.49 6.98
CA VAL A 268 -7.53 -2.15 6.13
C VAL A 268 -8.16 -3.39 5.50
N ILE A 269 -8.02 -3.55 4.19
CA ILE A 269 -8.46 -4.75 3.46
C ILE A 269 -7.30 -5.29 2.62
N ARG A 270 -7.16 -6.62 2.59
CA ARG A 270 -6.24 -7.35 1.71
C ARG A 270 -7.05 -8.16 0.70
N ILE A 271 -6.78 -8.00 -0.58
CA ILE A 271 -7.46 -8.70 -1.69
C ILE A 271 -6.41 -9.21 -2.68
N ARG A 272 -6.69 -10.32 -3.35
CA ARG A 272 -5.82 -10.83 -4.41
C ARG A 272 -5.94 -9.95 -5.67
N ALA A 273 -4.82 -9.70 -6.34
CA ALA A 273 -4.83 -8.94 -7.58
C ALA A 273 -5.62 -9.66 -8.68
N CYS A 274 -5.57 -11.00 -8.75
CA CYS A 274 -6.34 -11.80 -9.71
C CYS A 274 -7.85 -11.62 -9.58
N ASP A 275 -8.37 -11.30 -8.39
CA ASP A 275 -9.81 -11.02 -8.16
C ASP A 275 -10.27 -9.69 -8.75
N ILE A 276 -9.35 -8.81 -9.11
CA ILE A 276 -9.65 -7.52 -9.73
C ILE A 276 -9.71 -7.71 -11.24
N SER A 277 -10.88 -7.51 -11.82
CA SER A 277 -11.11 -7.71 -13.25
C SER A 277 -10.21 -6.84 -14.12
N MET A 278 -9.66 -7.43 -15.19
CA MET A 278 -8.95 -6.71 -16.25
C MET A 278 -9.95 -5.93 -17.11
N MET A 279 -9.70 -4.65 -17.31
CA MET A 279 -10.64 -3.75 -18.00
C MET A 279 -9.92 -2.75 -18.92
N SER A 280 -10.68 -2.04 -19.74
CA SER A 280 -10.15 -0.95 -20.55
C SER A 280 -9.87 0.30 -19.69
N ARG A 281 -8.98 1.20 -20.19
CA ARG A 281 -8.69 2.48 -19.55
C ARG A 281 -9.88 3.41 -19.38
N TYR A 282 -10.99 3.15 -20.09
CA TYR A 282 -12.19 3.97 -20.07
C TYR A 282 -13.29 3.44 -19.14
N SER A 283 -13.12 2.25 -18.56
CA SER A 283 -14.09 1.67 -17.64
C SER A 283 -14.11 2.42 -16.32
N ARG A 284 -15.22 2.30 -15.60
CA ARG A 284 -15.39 2.88 -14.26
C ARG A 284 -14.65 2.08 -13.17
N GLY A 285 -14.35 0.81 -13.48
CA GLY A 285 -13.80 -0.14 -12.52
C GLY A 285 -14.85 -0.84 -11.68
N VAL A 286 -14.37 -1.67 -10.75
CA VAL A 286 -15.18 -2.42 -9.78
C VAL A 286 -14.92 -1.89 -8.38
N ARG A 287 -15.84 -2.18 -7.46
CA ARG A 287 -15.66 -1.83 -6.06
C ARG A 287 -14.65 -2.77 -5.41
N LEU A 288 -13.53 -2.23 -5.03
CA LEU A 288 -12.47 -2.94 -4.32
C LEU A 288 -12.69 -2.85 -2.80
N MET A 289 -13.06 -1.66 -2.32
CA MET A 289 -13.27 -1.39 -0.90
C MET A 289 -14.57 -0.59 -0.72
N ARG A 290 -15.30 -0.86 0.36
CA ARG A 290 -16.41 -0.01 0.79
C ARG A 290 -15.85 1.05 1.73
N VAL A 291 -16.02 2.31 1.39
CA VAL A 291 -15.70 3.47 2.24
C VAL A 291 -17.01 4.08 2.77
N GLY A 292 -16.96 4.70 3.96
CA GLY A 292 -18.09 5.42 4.54
C GLY A 292 -18.51 6.62 3.68
N GLU A 293 -19.56 7.35 4.08
CA GLU A 293 -20.09 8.51 3.32
C GLU A 293 -19.04 9.60 3.14
N ASP A 294 -18.23 9.88 4.18
CA ASP A 294 -17.13 10.84 4.14
C ASP A 294 -15.75 10.16 4.02
N GLY A 295 -15.73 8.82 3.96
CA GLY A 295 -14.53 8.01 3.88
C GLY A 295 -13.93 8.00 2.48
N ARG A 296 -12.60 7.86 2.42
CA ARG A 296 -11.87 7.68 1.16
C ARG A 296 -10.70 6.73 1.32
N VAL A 297 -10.31 6.09 0.24
CA VAL A 297 -9.04 5.35 0.19
C VAL A 297 -7.90 6.37 0.18
N VAL A 298 -6.97 6.24 1.12
CA VAL A 298 -5.82 7.14 1.26
C VAL A 298 -4.55 6.55 0.71
N SER A 299 -4.40 5.23 0.84
CA SER A 299 -3.20 4.53 0.36
C SER A 299 -3.52 3.09 0.00
N PHE A 300 -2.69 2.51 -0.84
CA PHE A 300 -2.67 1.06 -1.09
C PHE A 300 -1.29 0.60 -1.49
N THR A 301 -0.97 -0.62 -1.11
CA THR A 301 0.32 -1.25 -1.42
C THR A 301 0.15 -2.63 -2.00
N ARG A 302 1.21 -3.11 -2.63
CA ARG A 302 1.35 -4.46 -3.16
C ARG A 302 2.20 -5.28 -2.20
N THR A 303 1.81 -6.51 -1.94
CA THR A 303 2.62 -7.52 -1.23
C THR A 303 2.61 -8.84 -2.01
N GLU A 304 3.54 -9.72 -1.69
CA GLU A 304 3.54 -11.08 -2.21
C GLU A 304 2.39 -11.87 -1.59
N HIS A 305 1.81 -12.78 -2.35
CA HIS A 305 0.79 -13.69 -1.83
C HIS A 305 1.44 -14.72 -0.91
N ASP A 306 0.76 -15.11 0.16
CA ASP A 306 1.21 -16.07 1.15
C ASP A 306 0.17 -17.19 1.27
N ASP A 307 0.45 -18.33 0.64
CA ASP A 307 -0.45 -19.48 0.59
C ASP A 307 -0.67 -20.12 1.97
N ASP A 308 0.28 -19.97 2.91
CA ASP A 308 0.15 -20.51 4.27
C ASP A 308 -0.96 -19.83 5.08
N VAL A 309 -1.30 -18.60 4.70
CA VAL A 309 -2.40 -17.85 5.35
C VAL A 309 -3.77 -18.32 4.85
N GLU A 310 -3.88 -18.73 3.58
CA GLU A 310 -5.14 -19.23 3.00
C GLU A 310 -5.51 -20.61 3.59
N THR A 311 -4.55 -21.52 3.74
CA THR A 311 -4.77 -22.86 4.35
C THR A 311 -5.22 -22.76 5.81
N ALA A 312 -4.60 -21.88 6.60
CA ALA A 312 -4.97 -21.68 8.00
C ALA A 312 -6.37 -21.05 8.19
N GLU A 313 -6.87 -20.29 7.21
CA GLU A 313 -8.23 -19.74 7.25
C GLU A 313 -9.30 -20.75 6.85
N VAL A 314 -9.01 -21.59 5.87
CA VAL A 314 -9.89 -22.71 5.47
C VAL A 314 -10.03 -23.71 6.62
N GLU A 315 -8.92 -24.06 7.29
CA GLU A 315 -8.95 -24.97 8.45
C GLU A 315 -9.73 -24.39 9.64
N LYS A 316 -9.62 -23.06 9.90
CA LYS A 316 -10.40 -22.41 10.96
C LYS A 316 -11.87 -22.26 10.62
N ALA A 317 -12.22 -21.87 9.40
CA ALA A 317 -13.61 -21.75 8.96
C ALA A 317 -14.31 -23.12 9.02
N THR A 318 -13.63 -24.19 8.58
CA THR A 318 -14.17 -25.56 8.68
C THR A 318 -14.31 -26.02 10.14
N ALA A 319 -13.39 -25.62 11.02
CA ALA A 319 -13.49 -25.94 12.45
C ALA A 319 -14.60 -25.17 13.16
N GLU A 320 -14.86 -23.93 12.78
CA GLU A 320 -15.97 -23.12 13.28
C GLU A 320 -17.33 -23.66 12.78
N GLU A 321 -17.45 -24.02 11.49
CA GLU A 321 -18.65 -24.65 10.95
C GLU A 321 -18.95 -26.01 11.58
N ILE A 322 -17.92 -26.82 11.86
CA ILE A 322 -18.07 -28.10 12.57
C ILE A 322 -18.49 -27.87 14.03
N ALA A 323 -17.94 -26.86 14.69
CA ALA A 323 -18.29 -26.52 16.06
C ALA A 323 -19.72 -25.98 16.18
N GLU A 324 -20.18 -25.17 15.23
CA GLU A 324 -21.58 -24.70 15.16
C GLU A 324 -22.55 -25.86 14.90
N ALA A 325 -22.25 -26.74 13.93
CA ALA A 325 -23.08 -27.93 13.66
C ALA A 325 -23.16 -28.87 14.87
N GLN A 326 -22.05 -29.08 15.59
CA GLN A 326 -22.07 -29.87 16.84
C GLN A 326 -22.83 -29.21 17.97
N ALA A 327 -22.85 -27.88 18.03
CA ALA A 327 -23.62 -27.13 19.04
C ALA A 327 -25.13 -27.22 18.75
N GLU A 328 -25.53 -27.16 17.48
CA GLU A 328 -26.93 -27.34 17.05
C GLU A 328 -27.41 -28.78 17.32
N GLU A 329 -26.61 -29.80 16.97
CA GLU A 329 -26.95 -31.21 17.24
C GLU A 329 -27.08 -31.51 18.74
N ASN A 330 -26.20 -30.92 19.58
CA ASN A 330 -26.30 -31.05 21.02
C ASN A 330 -27.52 -30.31 21.63
N ALA A 331 -27.96 -29.20 21.03
CA ALA A 331 -29.15 -28.47 21.43
C ALA A 331 -30.42 -29.30 21.13
N GLU A 332 -30.51 -29.90 19.93
CA GLU A 332 -31.63 -30.79 19.56
C GLU A 332 -31.72 -32.00 20.49
N ILE A 333 -30.58 -32.63 20.84
CA ILE A 333 -30.57 -33.79 21.80
C ILE A 333 -31.03 -33.35 23.21
N ILE A 334 -30.75 -32.14 23.64
CA ILE A 334 -31.21 -31.62 24.92
C ILE A 334 -32.72 -31.36 24.91
N GLU A 335 -33.26 -30.80 23.80
CA GLU A 335 -34.70 -30.59 23.64
C GLU A 335 -35.48 -31.92 23.59
N GLU A 336 -35.02 -32.93 22.82
CA GLU A 336 -35.63 -34.26 22.80
C GLU A 336 -35.62 -34.95 24.16
N ASN A 337 -34.54 -34.80 24.94
CA ASN A 337 -34.46 -35.37 26.28
C ASN A 337 -35.34 -34.64 27.31
N THR A 338 -35.59 -33.34 27.14
CA THR A 338 -36.51 -32.58 28.01
C THR A 338 -37.95 -32.89 27.70
N GLU A 339 -38.35 -33.05 26.44
CA GLU A 339 -39.70 -33.49 26.05
C GLU A 339 -40.03 -34.93 26.51
N SER A 340 -39.03 -35.82 26.51
CA SER A 340 -39.23 -37.20 26.98
C SER A 340 -39.42 -37.27 28.51
N VAL A 341 -38.78 -36.41 29.28
CA VAL A 341 -38.95 -36.34 30.77
C VAL A 341 -40.28 -35.68 31.15
N GLU A 342 -40.76 -34.69 30.44
CA GLU A 342 -42.07 -34.08 30.68
C GLU A 342 -43.24 -35.02 30.32
N ASN A 343 -43.09 -35.93 29.37
CA ASN A 343 -44.08 -36.94 29.04
C ASN A 343 -44.14 -38.11 30.06
N GLU A 344 -43.03 -38.52 30.69
CA GLU A 344 -43.01 -39.54 31.74
C GLU A 344 -43.62 -39.05 33.08
N ASP A 345 -43.50 -37.75 33.39
CA ASP A 345 -44.11 -37.16 34.62
C ASP A 345 -45.62 -36.91 34.48
N SER A 346 -46.15 -36.83 33.25
CA SER A 346 -47.58 -36.65 32.98
C SER A 346 -48.37 -37.97 33.01
N GLU A 347 -47.76 -39.15 32.81
CA GLU A 347 -48.42 -40.47 32.91
C GLU A 347 -48.49 -40.99 34.36
N ASN A 348 -47.69 -40.48 35.28
CA ASN A 348 -47.71 -40.94 36.70
C ASN A 348 -48.64 -40.16 37.62
N THR A 349 -49.49 -39.28 37.09
CA THR A 349 -50.45 -38.49 37.89
C THR A 349 -51.93 -38.88 37.68
N GLU A 350 -52.23 -39.96 36.93
CA GLU A 350 -53.58 -40.52 36.74
C GLU A 350 -53.70 -42.01 37.24
N GLU A 351 -53.29 -42.32 38.50
CA GLU A 351 -53.77 -43.50 39.20
C GLU A 351 -54.22 -43.17 40.63
#